data_3ff5e6dd5bd113345caf356a9754b858
#
_entry.id   3ff5e6dd5bd113345caf356a9754b858
#
_cell.length_a   1.000
_cell.length_b   1.000
_cell.length_c   1.000
_cell.angle_alpha   90.00
_cell.angle_beta   90.00
_cell.angle_gamma   90.00
#
_symmetry.space_group_name_H-M   'P 1'
#
loop_
_entity.id
_entity.type
_entity.pdbx_description
1 polymer ?
#
loop_
_entity_poly.entity_id
_entity_poly.type
_entity_poly.pdbx_seq_one_letter_code
_entity_poly.pdbx_strand_id
1 'polypeptide(L)'
;MTESRIAGAFQDPVRRSRSSWLGPQPSFDLIRHHRANESIFLFLYAFDLIELNGDDLRRDPLEVRKATLASIVAKASPGIRFNEHIEGDGPTVFDHACQLGLEGIVSKRKDSSYRSGRSPDWLKMKNANAPAVKREAEEEWSR
;
A
#
# COMPACT_ATOMS: atom_id res chain seq x y z
N MET A 1 -21.59 10.44 14.29
CA MET A 1 -21.44 9.35 13.29
C MET A 1 -19.97 9.07 13.13
N THR A 2 -19.55 7.88 13.48
CA THR A 2 -18.16 7.46 13.30
C THR A 2 -17.92 7.20 11.80
N GLU A 3 -17.08 8.00 11.15
CA GLU A 3 -16.71 7.75 9.76
C GLU A 3 -16.02 6.40 9.64
N SER A 4 -16.57 5.50 8.85
CA SER A 4 -15.95 4.20 8.59
C SER A 4 -14.76 4.38 7.66
N ARG A 5 -13.55 4.05 8.13
CA ARG A 5 -12.30 4.17 7.38
C ARG A 5 -11.59 2.83 7.29
N ILE A 6 -10.82 2.67 6.25
CA ILE A 6 -9.88 1.56 6.09
C ILE A 6 -8.46 2.10 6.03
N ALA A 7 -7.53 1.36 6.59
CA ALA A 7 -6.11 1.71 6.57
C ALA A 7 -5.30 0.65 5.86
N GLY A 8 -4.50 1.07 4.90
CA GLY A 8 -3.47 0.25 4.27
C GLY A 8 -2.11 0.68 4.79
N ALA A 9 -1.36 -0.25 5.37
CA ALA A 9 0.03 -0.01 5.71
C ALA A 9 0.87 0.07 4.42
N PHE A 10 1.83 0.99 4.40
CA PHE A 10 2.86 1.01 3.37
C PHE A 10 4.23 0.80 3.99
N GLN A 11 5.05 0.08 3.29
CA GLN A 11 6.38 -0.30 3.74
C GLN A 11 7.32 -0.30 2.53
N ASP A 12 8.54 0.16 2.74
CA ASP A 12 9.61 -0.06 1.78
C ASP A 12 9.72 -1.58 1.54
N PRO A 13 9.63 -2.06 0.31
CA PRO A 13 9.75 -3.48 0.00
C PRO A 13 11.06 -4.12 0.50
N VAL A 14 12.04 -3.31 0.86
CA VAL A 14 13.35 -3.75 1.38
C VAL A 14 13.28 -4.24 2.85
N ARG A 15 12.19 -3.95 3.58
CA ARG A 15 12.13 -4.23 5.03
C ARG A 15 10.98 -5.12 5.44
N ARG A 16 10.95 -6.36 5.01
CA ARG A 16 10.19 -7.40 5.72
C ARG A 16 11.09 -8.19 6.66
N SER A 17 10.86 -7.89 7.94
CA SER A 17 11.00 -8.74 9.14
C SER A 17 12.09 -9.79 9.19
N ARG A 18 12.85 -9.69 10.24
CA ARG A 18 13.53 -10.80 10.91
C ARG A 18 12.49 -11.85 11.40
N SER A 19 11.98 -12.65 10.51
CA SER A 19 11.49 -13.98 10.85
C SER A 19 12.04 -14.93 9.80
N SER A 20 12.74 -15.88 10.24
CA SER A 20 13.44 -17.05 9.74
C SER A 20 13.00 -17.67 8.40
N TRP A 21 12.81 -16.87 7.36
CA TRP A 21 12.76 -17.34 5.98
C TRP A 21 13.99 -16.84 5.26
N LEU A 22 14.95 -17.74 5.04
CA LEU A 22 16.15 -17.53 4.24
C LEU A 22 15.80 -17.47 2.73
N GLY A 23 14.81 -16.64 2.36
CA GLY A 23 14.52 -16.31 0.98
C GLY A 23 15.16 -14.97 0.58
N PRO A 24 15.36 -14.72 -0.72
CA PRO A 24 15.91 -13.46 -1.19
C PRO A 24 15.03 -12.30 -0.71
N GLN A 25 15.65 -11.34 -0.03
CA GLN A 25 14.97 -10.14 0.46
C GLN A 25 14.47 -9.32 -0.73
N PRO A 26 13.24 -8.80 -0.68
CA PRO A 26 12.76 -7.90 -1.72
C PRO A 26 13.64 -6.65 -1.73
N SER A 27 14.27 -6.36 -2.85
CA SER A 27 15.13 -5.20 -3.04
C SER A 27 14.71 -4.47 -4.31
N PHE A 28 14.54 -3.17 -4.22
CA PHE A 28 14.32 -2.32 -5.38
C PHE A 28 15.53 -2.35 -6.33
N ASP A 29 16.73 -2.55 -5.80
CA ASP A 29 17.95 -2.69 -6.59
C ASP A 29 17.91 -3.91 -7.51
N LEU A 30 17.25 -5.00 -7.10
CA LEU A 30 17.05 -6.18 -7.96
C LEU A 30 16.18 -5.85 -9.18
N ILE A 31 15.18 -4.98 -9.01
CA ILE A 31 14.35 -4.53 -10.13
C ILE A 31 15.13 -3.58 -11.03
N ARG A 32 15.84 -2.63 -10.42
CA ARG A 32 16.57 -1.57 -11.12
C ARG A 32 17.77 -2.09 -11.93
N HIS A 33 18.46 -3.11 -11.42
CA HIS A 33 19.67 -3.68 -12.03
C HIS A 33 19.45 -5.09 -12.58
N HIS A 34 18.18 -5.49 -12.77
CA HIS A 34 17.84 -6.81 -13.31
C HIS A 34 18.48 -7.04 -14.67
N ARG A 35 19.13 -8.20 -14.80
CA ARG A 35 19.69 -8.67 -16.07
C ARG A 35 18.75 -9.71 -16.69
N ALA A 36 18.69 -9.75 -18.02
CA ALA A 36 17.77 -10.61 -18.76
C ALA A 36 17.88 -12.13 -18.46
N ASN A 37 18.98 -12.57 -17.86
CA ASN A 37 19.25 -13.96 -17.49
C ASN A 37 18.99 -14.27 -16.00
N GLU A 38 18.52 -13.30 -15.24
CA GLU A 38 18.21 -13.49 -13.82
C GLU A 38 16.69 -13.68 -13.63
N SER A 39 16.30 -14.70 -12.86
CA SER A 39 14.90 -14.89 -12.48
C SER A 39 14.60 -14.10 -11.22
N ILE A 40 13.69 -13.14 -11.32
CA ILE A 40 13.15 -12.42 -10.17
C ILE A 40 11.66 -12.67 -10.04
N PHE A 41 11.19 -12.83 -8.81
CA PHE A 41 9.77 -12.94 -8.51
C PHE A 41 9.23 -11.57 -8.13
N LEU A 42 8.41 -11.00 -9.00
CA LEU A 42 7.73 -9.73 -8.77
C LEU A 42 6.26 -9.97 -8.46
N PHE A 43 5.74 -9.22 -7.49
CA PHE A 43 4.32 -9.17 -7.18
C PHE A 43 3.83 -7.74 -7.29
N LEU A 44 2.76 -7.55 -8.06
CA LEU A 44 2.02 -6.30 -8.10
C LEU A 44 0.91 -6.35 -7.05
N TYR A 45 0.93 -5.42 -6.10
CA TYR A 45 -0.16 -5.27 -5.13
C TYR A 45 -1.20 -4.28 -5.66
N ALA A 46 -2.35 -4.80 -6.03
CA ALA A 46 -3.49 -4.00 -6.47
C ALA A 46 -4.31 -3.53 -5.26
N PHE A 47 -4.53 -2.23 -5.14
CA PHE A 47 -5.16 -1.62 -3.96
C PHE A 47 -6.44 -0.84 -4.27
N ASP A 48 -6.74 -0.54 -5.52
CA ASP A 48 -7.95 0.14 -5.96
C ASP A 48 -8.28 -0.27 -7.40
N LEU A 49 -9.55 -0.12 -7.81
CA LEU A 49 -10.06 -0.40 -9.14
C LEU A 49 -10.80 0.83 -9.66
N ILE A 50 -10.26 1.48 -10.67
CA ILE A 50 -10.81 2.73 -11.20
C ILE A 50 -11.52 2.56 -12.53
N GLU A 51 -11.26 1.46 -13.22
CA GLU A 51 -11.90 1.09 -14.50
C GLU A 51 -11.98 -0.42 -14.62
N LEU A 52 -13.07 -0.92 -15.19
CA LEU A 52 -13.24 -2.33 -15.52
C LEU A 52 -13.97 -2.47 -16.86
N ASN A 53 -13.34 -3.07 -17.86
CA ASN A 53 -13.91 -3.35 -19.18
C ASN A 53 -14.48 -2.10 -19.90
N GLY A 54 -13.90 -0.91 -19.65
CA GLY A 54 -14.35 0.35 -20.20
C GLY A 54 -15.32 1.13 -19.30
N ASP A 55 -15.80 0.53 -18.20
CA ASP A 55 -16.65 1.20 -17.23
C ASP A 55 -15.82 1.97 -16.20
N ASP A 56 -16.10 3.25 -16.07
CA ASP A 56 -15.43 4.14 -15.09
C ASP A 56 -16.05 3.96 -13.69
N LEU A 57 -15.31 3.34 -12.78
CA LEU A 57 -15.73 3.04 -11.41
C LEU A 57 -15.31 4.13 -10.38
N ARG A 58 -14.70 5.22 -10.81
CA ARG A 58 -14.19 6.25 -9.90
C ARG A 58 -15.27 6.90 -9.04
N ARG A 59 -16.52 6.90 -9.49
CA ARG A 59 -17.67 7.44 -8.74
C ARG A 59 -18.19 6.49 -7.67
N ASP A 60 -17.89 5.20 -7.79
CA ASP A 60 -18.35 4.20 -6.83
C ASP A 60 -17.64 4.37 -5.48
N PRO A 61 -18.27 3.95 -4.38
CA PRO A 61 -17.63 3.90 -3.07
C PRO A 61 -16.37 3.02 -3.09
N LEU A 62 -15.34 3.41 -2.34
CA LEU A 62 -14.09 2.65 -2.27
C LEU A 62 -14.30 1.18 -1.87
N GLU A 63 -15.20 0.91 -0.94
CA GLU A 63 -15.53 -0.45 -0.51
C GLU A 63 -16.05 -1.32 -1.66
N VAL A 64 -16.89 -0.77 -2.52
CA VAL A 64 -17.43 -1.46 -3.72
C VAL A 64 -16.30 -1.75 -4.71
N ARG A 65 -15.46 -0.75 -4.99
CA ARG A 65 -14.32 -0.93 -5.90
C ARG A 65 -13.34 -1.98 -5.38
N LYS A 66 -13.06 -1.97 -4.06
CA LYS A 66 -12.17 -2.97 -3.44
C LYS A 66 -12.77 -4.38 -3.43
N ALA A 67 -14.06 -4.54 -3.17
CA ALA A 67 -14.73 -5.83 -3.23
C ALA A 67 -14.68 -6.42 -4.65
N THR A 68 -14.95 -5.59 -5.66
CA THR A 68 -14.83 -5.99 -7.07
C THR A 68 -13.39 -6.39 -7.41
N LEU A 69 -12.40 -5.57 -7.02
CA LEU A 69 -10.99 -5.86 -7.22
C LEU A 69 -10.58 -7.20 -6.58
N ALA A 70 -10.99 -7.45 -5.34
CA ALA A 70 -10.68 -8.69 -4.64
C ALA A 70 -11.20 -9.91 -5.40
N SER A 71 -12.42 -9.85 -5.94
CA SER A 71 -13.03 -10.94 -6.73
C SER A 71 -12.29 -11.21 -8.04
N ILE A 72 -11.75 -10.16 -8.68
CA ILE A 72 -10.97 -10.28 -9.92
C ILE A 72 -9.60 -10.88 -9.61
N VAL A 73 -8.91 -10.34 -8.61
CA VAL A 73 -7.55 -10.77 -8.25
C VAL A 73 -7.53 -12.20 -7.74
N ALA A 74 -8.59 -12.66 -7.06
CA ALA A 74 -8.72 -14.06 -6.62
C ALA A 74 -8.66 -15.07 -7.78
N LYS A 75 -8.99 -14.64 -9.00
CA LYS A 75 -8.97 -15.46 -10.23
C LYS A 75 -7.77 -15.15 -11.13
N ALA A 76 -6.93 -14.18 -10.74
CA ALA A 76 -5.81 -13.74 -11.55
C ALA A 76 -4.64 -14.73 -11.47
N SER A 77 -3.75 -14.63 -12.47
CA SER A 77 -2.50 -15.38 -12.49
C SER A 77 -1.57 -14.99 -11.33
N PRO A 78 -0.66 -15.90 -10.89
CA PRO A 78 0.38 -15.54 -9.93
C PRO A 78 1.15 -14.29 -10.39
N GLY A 79 1.40 -13.37 -9.45
CA GLY A 79 2.11 -12.13 -9.73
C GLY A 79 1.29 -10.87 -9.43
N ILE A 80 -0.03 -10.99 -9.36
CA ILE A 80 -0.90 -9.91 -8.88
C ILE A 80 -1.53 -10.34 -7.56
N ARG A 81 -1.47 -9.49 -6.56
CA ARG A 81 -2.03 -9.72 -5.23
C ARG A 81 -2.94 -8.57 -4.83
N PHE A 82 -4.02 -8.92 -4.17
CA PHE A 82 -4.87 -7.92 -3.53
C PHE A 82 -4.14 -7.32 -2.34
N ASN A 83 -4.13 -5.99 -2.27
CA ASN A 83 -3.62 -5.30 -1.10
C ASN A 83 -4.70 -5.24 -0.03
N GLU A 84 -4.62 -6.14 0.94
CA GLU A 84 -5.54 -6.18 2.08
C GLU A 84 -5.47 -4.88 2.89
N HIS A 85 -6.51 -4.65 3.67
CA HIS A 85 -6.62 -3.49 4.53
C HIS A 85 -7.15 -3.88 5.91
N ILE A 86 -6.89 -3.02 6.87
CA ILE A 86 -7.38 -3.15 8.23
C ILE A 86 -8.50 -2.12 8.42
N GLU A 87 -9.62 -2.56 8.97
CA GLU A 87 -10.69 -1.68 9.41
C GLU A 87 -10.47 -1.34 10.87
N GLY A 88 -10.67 -0.07 11.23
CA GLY A 88 -10.54 0.35 12.61
C GLY A 88 -10.31 1.84 12.78
N ASP A 89 -10.07 2.22 14.01
CA ASP A 89 -9.68 3.56 14.38
C ASP A 89 -8.28 3.88 13.85
N GLY A 90 -8.19 4.96 13.07
CA GLY A 90 -6.95 5.36 12.39
C GLY A 90 -5.75 5.54 13.33
N PRO A 91 -5.86 6.24 14.45
CA PRO A 91 -4.81 6.37 15.44
C PRO A 91 -4.29 5.03 15.95
N THR A 92 -5.18 4.13 16.35
CA THR A 92 -4.81 2.79 16.84
C THR A 92 -4.06 1.97 15.78
N VAL A 93 -4.57 1.98 14.54
CA VAL A 93 -3.89 1.28 13.43
C VAL A 93 -2.53 1.90 13.14
N PHE A 94 -2.42 3.23 13.25
CA PHE A 94 -1.15 3.92 13.06
C PHE A 94 -0.11 3.58 14.13
N ASP A 95 -0.54 3.54 15.39
CA ASP A 95 0.35 3.15 16.51
C ASP A 95 0.89 1.73 16.32
N HIS A 96 0.05 0.78 15.95
CA HIS A 96 0.48 -0.58 15.63
C HIS A 96 1.45 -0.61 14.43
N ALA A 97 1.19 0.17 13.39
CA ALA A 97 2.11 0.27 12.24
C ALA A 97 3.48 0.81 12.67
N CYS A 98 3.51 1.81 13.55
CA CYS A 98 4.75 2.35 14.11
C CYS A 98 5.52 1.31 14.95
N GLN A 99 4.82 0.54 15.79
CA GLN A 99 5.42 -0.53 16.60
C GLN A 99 6.03 -1.64 15.73
N LEU A 100 5.41 -1.93 14.59
CA LEU A 100 5.92 -2.87 13.59
C LEU A 100 7.07 -2.30 12.75
N GLY A 101 7.44 -1.05 12.94
CA GLY A 101 8.50 -0.38 12.19
C GLY A 101 8.12 -0.05 10.74
N LEU A 102 6.83 0.02 10.42
CA LEU A 102 6.34 0.40 9.10
C LEU A 102 6.57 1.90 8.86
N GLU A 103 6.69 2.29 7.60
CA GLU A 103 6.88 3.70 7.22
C GLU A 103 5.65 4.56 7.48
N GLY A 104 4.47 3.96 7.53
CA GLY A 104 3.23 4.64 7.82
C GLY A 104 2.01 3.93 7.28
N ILE A 105 0.90 4.64 7.28
CA ILE A 105 -0.38 4.15 6.74
C ILE A 105 -1.02 5.16 5.82
N VAL A 106 -1.88 4.68 4.93
CA VAL A 106 -2.83 5.50 4.18
C VAL A 106 -4.22 5.11 4.63
N SER A 107 -4.89 6.02 5.35
CA SER A 107 -6.27 5.85 5.80
C SER A 107 -7.23 6.44 4.77
N LYS A 108 -8.24 5.69 4.37
CA LYS A 108 -9.21 6.08 3.35
C LYS A 108 -10.63 5.88 3.85
N ARG A 109 -11.54 6.79 3.49
CA ARG A 109 -12.97 6.62 3.76
C ARG A 109 -13.55 5.54 2.86
N LYS A 110 -14.37 4.66 3.41
CA LYS A 110 -14.97 3.53 2.68
C LYS A 110 -15.95 3.97 1.60
N ASP A 111 -16.73 4.98 1.91
CA ASP A 111 -17.78 5.55 1.07
C ASP A 111 -17.25 6.58 0.05
N SER A 112 -15.93 6.83 0.04
CA SER A 112 -15.36 7.85 -0.84
C SER A 112 -15.26 7.43 -2.29
N SER A 113 -15.58 8.36 -3.19
CA SER A 113 -15.24 8.26 -4.60
C SER A 113 -13.73 8.47 -4.82
N TYR A 114 -13.22 8.00 -5.94
CA TYR A 114 -11.83 8.26 -6.33
C TYR A 114 -11.65 9.69 -6.81
N ARG A 115 -10.61 10.35 -6.33
CA ARG A 115 -10.16 11.65 -6.83
C ARG A 115 -8.67 11.60 -7.10
N SER A 116 -8.25 12.08 -8.26
CA SER A 116 -6.84 12.26 -8.55
C SER A 116 -6.24 13.39 -7.72
N GLY A 117 -4.99 13.23 -7.30
CA GLY A 117 -4.29 14.23 -6.49
C GLY A 117 -4.67 14.17 -5.00
N ARG A 118 -4.61 15.33 -4.33
CA ARG A 118 -4.90 15.40 -2.90
C ARG A 118 -6.41 15.26 -2.65
N SER A 119 -6.76 14.44 -1.66
CA SER A 119 -8.14 14.22 -1.25
C SER A 119 -8.23 14.28 0.28
N PRO A 120 -9.26 14.96 0.84
CA PRO A 120 -9.52 14.93 2.29
C PRO A 120 -9.95 13.54 2.78
N ASP A 121 -10.43 12.70 1.87
CA ASP A 121 -10.85 11.33 2.19
C ASP A 121 -9.67 10.36 2.37
N TRP A 122 -8.47 10.77 1.95
CA TRP A 122 -7.23 9.96 2.03
C TRP A 122 -6.20 10.67 2.90
N LEU A 123 -5.89 10.07 4.03
CA LEU A 123 -4.92 10.60 4.98
C LEU A 123 -3.68 9.72 4.98
N LYS A 124 -2.55 10.29 4.58
CA LYS A 124 -1.24 9.64 4.67
C LYS A 124 -0.58 10.06 5.98
N MET A 125 -0.32 9.10 6.85
CA MET A 125 0.40 9.30 8.10
C MET A 125 1.73 8.59 8.04
N LYS A 126 2.83 9.34 8.19
CA LYS A 126 4.21 8.84 8.14
C LYS A 126 4.74 8.60 9.55
N ASN A 127 5.40 7.47 9.75
CA ASN A 127 6.14 7.16 10.98
C ASN A 127 7.49 7.89 10.95
N ALA A 128 7.60 8.96 11.72
CA ALA A 128 8.84 9.77 11.78
C ALA A 128 10.08 8.98 12.27
N ASN A 129 9.88 7.85 12.94
CA ASN A 129 10.96 7.00 13.42
C ASN A 129 11.44 5.97 12.39
N ALA A 130 10.70 5.78 11.32
CA ALA A 130 11.09 4.85 10.26
C ALA A 130 12.35 5.35 9.51
N PRO A 131 13.35 4.49 9.27
CA PRO A 131 14.60 4.89 8.63
C PRO A 131 14.44 5.51 7.25
N ALA A 132 13.47 5.05 6.46
CA ALA A 132 13.21 5.61 5.14
C ALA A 132 12.65 7.04 5.24
N VAL A 133 11.77 7.30 6.21
CA VAL A 133 11.20 8.63 6.45
C VAL A 133 12.25 9.62 6.93
N LYS A 134 13.19 9.15 7.77
CA LYS A 134 14.32 9.98 8.22
C LYS A 134 15.23 10.36 7.05
N ARG A 135 15.55 9.43 6.16
CA ARG A 135 16.36 9.71 4.96
C ARG A 135 15.70 10.72 4.04
N GLU A 136 14.38 10.58 3.78
CA GLU A 136 13.63 11.57 3.00
C GLU A 136 13.75 12.98 3.59
N ALA A 137 13.59 13.09 4.91
CA ALA A 137 13.71 14.39 5.60
C ALA A 137 15.14 14.97 5.48
N GLU A 138 16.17 14.17 5.65
CA GLU A 138 17.57 14.58 5.50
C GLU A 138 17.90 15.03 4.06
N GLU A 139 17.39 14.34 3.05
CA GLU A 139 17.57 14.71 1.63
C GLU A 139 16.83 16.01 1.28
N GLU A 140 15.67 16.27 1.86
CA GLU A 140 14.91 17.50 1.64
C GLU A 140 15.60 18.72 2.25
N TRP A 141 16.31 18.56 3.38
CA TRP A 141 17.11 19.62 4.01
C TRP A 141 18.42 19.89 3.28
N SER A 142 18.87 19.00 2.42
CA SER A 142 20.16 19.11 1.68
C SER A 142 20.02 19.82 0.34
N ARG A 143 18.81 20.24 -0.03
CA ARG A 143 18.50 20.98 -1.27
C ARG A 143 18.31 22.48 -1.02
#